data_97c8cda7a6090433b942bc44f2cf10bf
#
_entry.id   97c8cda7a6090433b942bc44f2cf10bf
#
_cell.length_a   1.000
_cell.length_b   1.000
_cell.length_c   1.000
_cell.angle_alpha   90.00
_cell.angle_beta   90.00
_cell.angle_gamma   90.00
#
_symmetry.space_group_name_H-M   'P 1'
#
loop_
_entity.id
_entity.type
_entity.pdbx_description
1 polymer ?
#
loop_
_entity_poly.entity_id
_entity_poly.type
_entity_poly.pdbx_seq_one_letter_code
_entity_poly.pdbx_strand_id
1 'polypeptide(L)'
;AAKADIALYPLKGIWKDKQVVTKPLELVQASPVTNNIYVGDSLDLKAYVMPASVSQAVSWSVDQPDLVSVTEDGNKLRVTALQRGVVKVTATSKENPSLSKVFTINISRNDFKTNVPDLKAVSGKWYVDGESLYNQNTSANDYYMGGQKIPFPEYNLDVDLKYQKGLINIFYASENVDPRNAYSIQFGDNDKIRLYRFMGETIAESSMNGKHLNDGQFHHVKLVKTKNGVSVSVDGVEYLNHQFDTVEPYYNDAYVGLGLWDGDLEARNFFVTNLHAPAVNK
;
A
#
# COMPACT_ATOMS: atom_id res chain seq x y z
N ALA A 1 15.52 -18.02 23.98
CA ALA A 1 15.28 -18.30 25.41
C ALA A 1 16.49 -18.97 26.02
N ALA A 2 16.96 -20.08 25.45
CA ALA A 2 18.14 -20.81 25.96
C ALA A 2 19.44 -20.00 26.02
N LYS A 3 19.62 -19.03 25.13
CA LYS A 3 20.84 -18.20 25.10
C LYS A 3 20.94 -17.21 26.24
N ALA A 4 19.83 -16.73 26.77
CA ALA A 4 19.85 -15.84 27.91
C ALA A 4 20.22 -16.60 29.20
N ASP A 5 19.79 -17.84 29.30
CA ASP A 5 20.12 -18.71 30.42
C ASP A 5 21.59 -19.09 30.46
N ILE A 6 22.22 -19.27 29.32
CA ILE A 6 23.65 -19.60 29.22
C ILE A 6 24.53 -18.43 29.71
N ALA A 7 24.12 -17.21 29.44
CA ALA A 7 24.81 -16.00 29.92
C ALA A 7 24.65 -15.78 31.43
N LEU A 8 23.73 -16.48 32.07
CA LEU A 8 23.39 -16.35 33.48
C LEU A 8 23.98 -17.47 34.36
N TYR A 9 24.78 -18.40 33.79
CA TYR A 9 25.46 -19.38 34.62
C TYR A 9 26.70 -18.76 35.25
N PRO A 10 26.59 -18.26 36.46
CA PRO A 10 27.73 -17.75 37.15
C PRO A 10 28.60 -18.90 37.65
N LEU A 11 29.84 -18.64 37.67
CA LEU A 11 30.74 -19.40 38.49
C LEU A 11 30.18 -19.48 39.91
N LYS A 12 30.03 -20.68 40.43
CA LYS A 12 29.54 -20.97 41.78
C LYS A 12 30.21 -20.03 42.80
N GLY A 13 29.45 -19.18 43.47
CA GLY A 13 29.92 -18.30 44.55
C GLY A 13 29.96 -16.80 44.23
N ILE A 14 29.76 -16.37 43.01
CA ILE A 14 29.85 -14.94 42.62
C ILE A 14 28.52 -14.19 42.79
N TRP A 15 27.41 -14.88 43.07
CA TRP A 15 26.06 -14.30 43.10
C TRP A 15 25.47 -14.18 44.48
N LYS A 16 26.23 -13.60 45.41
CA LYS A 16 25.66 -13.34 46.72
C LYS A 16 24.63 -12.24 46.75
N ASP A 17 24.73 -11.29 45.82
CA ASP A 17 23.76 -10.19 45.64
C ASP A 17 23.26 -10.18 44.23
N LYS A 18 22.25 -11.02 43.95
CA LYS A 18 21.56 -10.98 42.66
C LYS A 18 20.85 -9.64 42.53
N GLN A 19 21.47 -8.69 41.91
CA GLN A 19 20.69 -7.61 41.29
C GLN A 19 19.94 -8.23 40.12
N VAL A 20 18.65 -8.37 40.25
CA VAL A 20 17.78 -8.69 39.13
C VAL A 20 17.83 -7.52 38.19
N VAL A 21 18.64 -7.60 37.15
CA VAL A 21 18.66 -6.59 36.11
C VAL A 21 17.34 -6.77 35.32
N THR A 22 16.35 -5.99 35.70
CA THR A 22 15.10 -5.92 34.94
C THR A 22 15.38 -5.23 33.63
N LYS A 23 15.08 -5.90 32.52
CA LYS A 23 15.07 -5.27 31.20
C LYS A 23 13.84 -4.36 31.08
N PRO A 24 13.89 -3.34 30.19
CA PRO A 24 12.72 -2.54 29.90
C PRO A 24 11.55 -3.41 29.43
N LEU A 25 10.34 -2.93 29.68
CA LEU A 25 9.12 -3.52 29.16
C LEU A 25 9.18 -3.57 27.62
N GLU A 26 8.86 -4.73 27.04
CA GLU A 26 8.83 -4.93 25.60
C GLU A 26 7.39 -5.17 25.13
N LEU A 27 7.01 -4.53 24.02
CA LEU A 27 5.80 -4.83 23.28
C LEU A 27 6.12 -5.81 22.16
N VAL A 28 5.40 -6.92 22.13
CA VAL A 28 5.45 -7.89 21.06
C VAL A 28 4.12 -7.85 20.32
N GLN A 29 4.20 -7.57 19.03
CA GLN A 29 3.04 -7.50 18.15
C GLN A 29 2.74 -8.89 17.59
N ALA A 30 1.47 -9.29 17.61
CA ALA A 30 1.04 -10.48 16.89
C ALA A 30 1.12 -10.27 15.37
N SER A 31 1.24 -11.35 14.62
CA SER A 31 1.25 -11.27 13.16
C SER A 31 -0.12 -10.84 12.59
N PRO A 32 -0.12 -9.95 11.56
CA PRO A 32 1.02 -9.33 10.90
C PRO A 32 1.65 -8.23 11.76
N VAL A 33 2.97 -8.12 11.67
CA VAL A 33 3.73 -7.07 12.38
C VAL A 33 3.59 -5.76 11.59
N THR A 34 2.62 -4.95 11.99
CA THR A 34 2.35 -3.64 11.37
C THR A 34 1.80 -2.66 12.40
N ASN A 35 2.19 -1.41 12.26
CA ASN A 35 1.65 -0.29 13.04
C ASN A 35 0.53 0.45 12.29
N ASN A 36 0.27 0.05 11.04
CA ASN A 36 -0.70 0.69 10.18
C ASN A 36 -1.89 -0.24 10.01
N ILE A 37 -3.06 0.22 10.42
CA ILE A 37 -4.33 -0.51 10.30
C ILE A 37 -5.40 0.43 9.72
N TYR A 38 -6.45 -0.16 9.19
CA TYR A 38 -7.60 0.61 8.73
C TYR A 38 -8.73 0.64 9.77
N VAL A 39 -9.59 1.64 9.66
CA VAL A 39 -10.85 1.66 10.44
C VAL A 39 -11.61 0.35 10.23
N GLY A 40 -11.98 -0.30 11.34
CA GLY A 40 -12.61 -1.63 11.37
C GLY A 40 -11.64 -2.78 11.63
N ASP A 41 -10.34 -2.58 11.42
CA ASP A 41 -9.34 -3.62 11.72
C ASP A 41 -9.04 -3.71 13.21
N SER A 42 -8.52 -4.87 13.61
CA SER A 42 -8.02 -5.09 14.96
C SER A 42 -6.53 -5.47 14.94
N LEU A 43 -5.83 -5.05 15.99
CA LEU A 43 -4.43 -5.35 16.23
C LEU A 43 -4.28 -5.93 17.64
N ASP A 44 -3.60 -7.07 17.77
CA ASP A 44 -3.29 -7.67 19.05
C ASP A 44 -1.86 -7.30 19.48
N LEU A 45 -1.75 -6.66 20.64
CA LEU A 45 -0.50 -6.32 21.30
C LEU A 45 -0.26 -7.24 22.48
N LYS A 46 0.99 -7.54 22.75
CA LYS A 46 1.40 -8.28 23.96
C LYS A 46 2.64 -7.65 24.55
N ALA A 47 2.60 -7.40 25.85
CA ALA A 47 3.70 -6.84 26.61
C ALA A 47 4.37 -7.90 27.47
N TYR A 48 5.71 -7.84 27.52
CA TYR A 48 6.51 -8.67 28.37
C TYR A 48 7.41 -7.83 29.26
N VAL A 49 7.49 -8.20 30.55
CA VAL A 49 8.46 -7.64 31.46
C VAL A 49 9.63 -8.60 31.58
N MET A 50 10.83 -8.11 31.38
CA MET A 50 12.03 -8.94 31.43
C MET A 50 12.82 -8.69 32.73
N PRO A 51 13.41 -9.74 33.33
CA PRO A 51 13.39 -11.15 32.93
C PRO A 51 12.04 -11.81 33.16
N ALA A 52 11.78 -12.93 32.50
CA ALA A 52 10.48 -13.64 32.54
C ALA A 52 10.08 -14.14 33.97
N SER A 53 11.03 -14.15 34.91
CA SER A 53 10.80 -14.53 36.31
C SER A 53 10.10 -13.47 37.16
N VAL A 54 10.00 -12.24 36.68
CA VAL A 54 9.29 -11.17 37.37
C VAL A 54 7.82 -11.14 36.96
N SER A 55 7.00 -10.40 37.73
CA SER A 55 5.57 -10.25 37.41
C SER A 55 5.37 -9.72 35.98
N GLN A 56 4.49 -10.39 35.25
CA GLN A 56 4.09 -10.00 33.88
C GLN A 56 2.86 -9.09 33.88
N ALA A 57 2.37 -8.70 35.05
CA ALA A 57 1.20 -7.83 35.15
C ALA A 57 1.52 -6.41 34.66
N VAL A 58 0.77 -5.98 33.67
CA VAL A 58 0.85 -4.64 33.08
C VAL A 58 -0.49 -3.91 33.19
N SER A 59 -0.44 -2.60 33.13
CA SER A 59 -1.59 -1.73 32.86
C SER A 59 -1.43 -1.13 31.48
N TRP A 60 -2.55 -0.94 30.81
CA TRP A 60 -2.61 -0.33 29.50
C TRP A 60 -3.23 1.07 29.58
N SER A 61 -2.74 1.98 28.80
CA SER A 61 -3.36 3.29 28.58
C SER A 61 -3.33 3.66 27.10
N VAL A 62 -4.30 4.46 26.71
CA VAL A 62 -4.50 4.92 25.33
C VAL A 62 -4.67 6.44 25.38
N ASP A 63 -3.91 7.17 24.58
CA ASP A 63 -3.94 8.65 24.56
C ASP A 63 -5.16 9.22 23.82
N GLN A 64 -5.71 8.44 22.86
CA GLN A 64 -6.86 8.84 22.04
C GLN A 64 -7.95 7.75 22.10
N PRO A 65 -8.67 7.61 23.23
CA PRO A 65 -9.62 6.51 23.43
C PRO A 65 -10.84 6.56 22.46
N ASP A 66 -11.19 7.72 21.92
CA ASP A 66 -12.28 7.87 20.98
C ASP A 66 -11.96 7.27 19.60
N LEU A 67 -10.69 7.07 19.29
CA LEU A 67 -10.24 6.52 18.00
C LEU A 67 -10.23 4.99 17.98
N VAL A 68 -10.28 4.35 19.14
CA VAL A 68 -10.16 2.90 19.26
C VAL A 68 -11.10 2.32 20.33
N SER A 69 -11.44 1.06 20.15
CA SER A 69 -11.97 0.22 21.22
C SER A 69 -10.90 -0.75 21.67
N VAL A 70 -10.74 -0.96 22.96
CA VAL A 70 -9.73 -1.86 23.50
C VAL A 70 -10.33 -2.93 24.40
N THR A 71 -9.75 -4.13 24.35
CA THR A 71 -10.08 -5.25 25.24
C THR A 71 -8.78 -5.75 25.87
N GLU A 72 -8.70 -5.67 27.19
CA GLU A 72 -7.55 -6.13 27.96
C GLU A 72 -7.72 -7.57 28.42
N ASP A 73 -6.65 -8.34 28.33
CA ASP A 73 -6.51 -9.67 28.90
C ASP A 73 -5.09 -9.83 29.47
N GLY A 74 -4.92 -9.38 30.72
CA GLY A 74 -3.62 -9.39 31.39
C GLY A 74 -2.56 -8.58 30.66
N ASN A 75 -1.55 -9.26 30.13
CA ASN A 75 -0.47 -8.64 29.38
C ASN A 75 -0.75 -8.57 27.86
N LYS A 76 -2.00 -8.80 27.45
CA LYS A 76 -2.46 -8.66 26.07
C LYS A 76 -3.48 -7.54 25.97
N LEU A 77 -3.45 -6.84 24.84
CA LEU A 77 -4.40 -5.80 24.49
C LEU A 77 -4.83 -6.01 23.04
N ARG A 78 -6.14 -6.16 22.83
CA ARG A 78 -6.72 -6.07 21.50
C ARG A 78 -7.18 -4.64 21.27
N VAL A 79 -6.71 -4.02 20.19
CA VAL A 79 -7.05 -2.65 19.76
C VAL A 79 -7.85 -2.76 18.48
N THR A 80 -9.08 -2.25 18.46
CA THR A 80 -9.93 -2.16 17.26
C THR A 80 -10.05 -0.70 16.86
N ALA A 81 -9.71 -0.39 15.61
CA ALA A 81 -9.75 0.96 15.07
C ALA A 81 -11.19 1.40 14.78
N LEU A 82 -11.63 2.52 15.36
CA LEU A 82 -12.96 3.10 15.16
C LEU A 82 -12.93 4.32 14.24
N GLN A 83 -11.89 5.13 14.32
CA GLN A 83 -11.76 6.36 13.55
C GLN A 83 -10.32 6.57 13.10
N ARG A 84 -10.14 7.30 11.99
CA ARG A 84 -8.85 7.71 11.47
C ARG A 84 -8.08 8.58 12.48
N GLY A 85 -6.80 8.33 12.61
CA GLY A 85 -5.90 9.11 13.46
C GLY A 85 -4.65 8.36 13.86
N VAL A 86 -3.94 8.92 14.84
CA VAL A 86 -2.75 8.31 15.42
C VAL A 86 -3.01 8.07 16.90
N VAL A 87 -2.81 6.84 17.34
CA VAL A 87 -3.02 6.42 18.72
C VAL A 87 -1.71 5.94 19.32
N LYS A 88 -1.41 6.39 20.53
CA LYS A 88 -0.32 5.86 21.34
C LYS A 88 -0.89 4.97 22.43
N VAL A 89 -0.44 3.73 22.42
CA VAL A 89 -0.76 2.74 23.44
C VAL A 89 0.46 2.58 24.33
N THR A 90 0.28 2.72 25.64
CA THR A 90 1.35 2.57 26.61
C THR A 90 1.07 1.36 27.49
N ALA A 91 2.01 0.42 27.53
CA ALA A 91 2.04 -0.65 28.52
C ALA A 91 2.98 -0.25 29.65
N THR A 92 2.54 -0.40 30.90
CA THR A 92 3.33 -0.07 32.10
C THR A 92 3.31 -1.24 33.07
N SER A 93 4.47 -1.64 33.56
CA SER A 93 4.56 -2.71 34.58
C SER A 93 3.84 -2.29 35.85
N LYS A 94 2.97 -3.15 36.39
CA LYS A 94 2.27 -2.88 37.65
C LYS A 94 3.20 -2.98 38.84
N GLU A 95 4.24 -3.80 38.78
CA GLU A 95 5.21 -3.97 39.85
C GLU A 95 6.27 -2.85 39.85
N ASN A 96 6.70 -2.40 38.67
CA ASN A 96 7.64 -1.32 38.53
C ASN A 96 7.13 -0.28 37.50
N PRO A 97 6.37 0.74 37.98
CA PRO A 97 5.77 1.73 37.08
C PRO A 97 6.78 2.61 36.31
N SER A 98 8.06 2.56 36.64
CA SER A 98 9.11 3.21 35.85
C SER A 98 9.40 2.50 34.54
N LEU A 99 8.95 1.23 34.40
CA LEU A 99 9.07 0.45 33.17
C LEU A 99 7.83 0.60 32.33
N SER A 100 7.94 1.31 31.22
CA SER A 100 6.85 1.48 30.25
C SER A 100 7.37 1.43 28.81
N LYS A 101 6.47 1.08 27.90
CA LYS A 101 6.72 1.08 26.46
C LYS A 101 5.55 1.73 25.73
N VAL A 102 5.85 2.68 24.86
CA VAL A 102 4.87 3.32 23.99
C VAL A 102 4.92 2.67 22.60
N PHE A 103 3.76 2.37 22.08
CA PHE A 103 3.55 1.86 20.74
C PHE A 103 2.61 2.79 19.98
N THR A 104 3.02 3.21 18.78
CA THR A 104 2.23 4.13 17.97
C THR A 104 1.50 3.35 16.87
N ILE A 105 0.19 3.53 16.79
CA ILE A 105 -0.69 2.93 15.78
C ILE A 105 -1.20 4.04 14.87
N ASN A 106 -0.98 3.89 13.56
CA ASN A 106 -1.53 4.79 12.55
C ASN A 106 -2.81 4.14 12.00
N ILE A 107 -3.92 4.85 12.10
CA ILE A 107 -5.23 4.38 11.63
C ILE A 107 -5.63 5.20 10.42
N SER A 108 -5.79 4.52 9.30
CA SER A 108 -6.22 5.09 8.02
C SER A 108 -7.64 4.66 7.66
N ARG A 109 -8.27 5.36 6.70
CA ARG A 109 -9.51 4.91 6.08
C ARG A 109 -9.19 4.35 4.70
N ASN A 110 -9.91 3.31 4.30
CA ASN A 110 -9.85 2.80 2.94
C ASN A 110 -11.16 3.10 2.23
N ASP A 111 -11.22 4.27 1.60
CA ASP A 111 -12.32 4.71 0.75
C ASP A 111 -11.90 4.74 -0.73
N PHE A 112 -10.76 4.15 -1.08
CA PHE A 112 -10.27 4.06 -2.45
C PHE A 112 -11.27 3.31 -3.33
N LYS A 113 -11.70 3.98 -4.40
CA LYS A 113 -12.73 3.47 -5.30
C LYS A 113 -12.11 2.74 -6.49
N THR A 114 -12.43 1.47 -6.60
CA THR A 114 -12.03 0.62 -7.72
C THR A 114 -13.03 -0.51 -7.94
N ASN A 115 -13.09 -1.00 -9.19
CA ASN A 115 -13.76 -2.25 -9.52
C ASN A 115 -12.78 -3.29 -10.08
N VAL A 116 -11.48 -3.02 -10.00
CA VAL A 116 -10.45 -3.98 -10.39
C VAL A 116 -10.35 -5.07 -9.32
N PRO A 117 -10.62 -6.34 -9.67
CA PRO A 117 -10.64 -7.41 -8.67
C PRO A 117 -9.27 -7.66 -8.03
N ASP A 118 -9.26 -7.84 -6.72
CA ASP A 118 -8.09 -8.20 -5.90
C ASP A 118 -6.87 -7.27 -6.14
N LEU A 119 -7.13 -5.97 -6.34
CA LEU A 119 -6.11 -4.96 -6.57
C LEU A 119 -5.22 -4.81 -5.34
N LYS A 120 -3.91 -5.07 -5.50
CA LYS A 120 -2.95 -5.11 -4.39
C LYS A 120 -1.52 -4.82 -4.80
N ALA A 121 -0.66 -4.53 -3.82
CA ALA A 121 0.77 -4.41 -4.03
C ALA A 121 1.39 -5.74 -4.47
N VAL A 122 2.12 -5.72 -5.58
CA VAL A 122 3.00 -6.81 -6.03
C VAL A 122 4.44 -6.52 -5.59
N SER A 123 4.84 -5.27 -5.62
CA SER A 123 6.11 -4.79 -5.08
C SER A 123 5.95 -3.38 -4.52
N GLY A 124 6.86 -2.99 -3.63
CA GLY A 124 6.88 -1.66 -3.02
C GLY A 124 5.96 -1.48 -1.82
N LYS A 125 5.94 -0.24 -1.34
CA LYS A 125 5.18 0.16 -0.15
C LYS A 125 3.99 1.02 -0.54
N TRP A 126 2.93 0.37 -0.96
CA TRP A 126 1.67 1.01 -1.25
C TRP A 126 0.78 1.06 -0.01
N TYR A 127 0.06 2.15 0.16
CA TYR A 127 -0.94 2.28 1.22
C TYR A 127 -2.11 3.12 0.75
N VAL A 128 -3.26 2.89 1.34
CA VAL A 128 -4.46 3.71 1.10
C VAL A 128 -4.69 4.59 2.31
N ASP A 129 -5.03 5.86 2.08
CA ASP A 129 -5.52 6.76 3.10
C ASP A 129 -6.64 7.63 2.53
N GLY A 130 -7.84 7.52 3.13
CA GLY A 130 -9.05 8.11 2.58
C GLY A 130 -9.38 7.55 1.19
N GLU A 131 -9.58 8.40 0.22
CA GLU A 131 -9.93 8.03 -1.15
C GLU A 131 -8.71 7.75 -2.05
N SER A 132 -7.51 7.90 -1.52
CA SER A 132 -6.27 7.87 -2.31
C SER A 132 -5.40 6.67 -2.00
N LEU A 133 -4.87 6.07 -3.05
CA LEU A 133 -3.77 5.11 -3.03
C LEU A 133 -2.45 5.88 -3.22
N TYR A 134 -1.48 5.60 -2.37
CA TYR A 134 -0.18 6.29 -2.35
C TYR A 134 0.98 5.32 -2.54
N ASN A 135 2.01 5.80 -3.21
CA ASN A 135 3.36 5.25 -3.17
C ASN A 135 4.39 6.36 -3.27
N GLN A 136 5.54 6.15 -2.65
CA GLN A 136 6.73 6.95 -2.81
C GLN A 136 7.95 6.03 -2.76
N ASN A 137 8.82 6.14 -3.76
CA ASN A 137 10.03 5.33 -3.82
C ASN A 137 11.22 6.11 -4.39
N THR A 138 12.40 5.49 -4.32
CA THR A 138 13.64 6.00 -4.89
C THR A 138 14.34 4.87 -5.63
N SER A 139 14.55 5.06 -6.93
CA SER A 139 15.26 4.12 -7.81
C SER A 139 14.74 2.67 -7.75
N ALA A 140 13.43 2.50 -7.56
CA ALA A 140 12.76 1.20 -7.51
C ALA A 140 11.54 1.19 -8.45
N ASN A 141 11.21 0.01 -8.96
CA ASN A 141 9.96 -0.23 -9.68
C ASN A 141 8.94 -0.87 -8.73
N ASP A 142 7.90 -0.14 -8.42
CA ASP A 142 6.82 -0.59 -7.58
C ASP A 142 5.54 -0.81 -8.40
N TYR A 143 4.84 -1.90 -8.13
CA TYR A 143 3.64 -2.30 -8.87
C TYR A 143 2.46 -2.55 -7.97
N TYR A 144 1.30 -2.07 -8.39
CA TYR A 144 0.01 -2.28 -7.75
C TYR A 144 -0.96 -2.83 -8.79
N MET A 145 -1.23 -4.14 -8.75
CA MET A 145 -1.89 -4.87 -9.83
C MET A 145 -3.15 -5.56 -9.36
N GLY A 146 -4.14 -5.67 -10.26
CA GLY A 146 -5.27 -6.54 -10.06
C GLY A 146 -4.82 -7.99 -9.90
N GLY A 147 -5.43 -8.75 -9.01
CA GLY A 147 -5.13 -10.16 -8.79
C GLY A 147 -5.87 -11.10 -9.74
N GLN A 148 -6.80 -10.57 -10.54
CA GLN A 148 -7.56 -11.30 -11.54
C GLN A 148 -7.55 -10.57 -12.87
N LYS A 149 -7.68 -11.32 -13.95
CA LYS A 149 -7.80 -10.76 -15.31
C LYS A 149 -9.14 -10.06 -15.49
N ILE A 150 -9.14 -9.02 -16.31
CA ILE A 150 -10.36 -8.32 -16.69
C ILE A 150 -11.19 -9.25 -17.59
N PRO A 151 -12.48 -9.47 -17.28
CA PRO A 151 -13.29 -10.52 -17.92
C PRO A 151 -13.83 -10.14 -19.32
N PHE A 152 -13.36 -9.03 -19.89
CA PHE A 152 -13.77 -8.56 -21.23
C PHE A 152 -12.57 -7.96 -21.96
N PRO A 153 -12.49 -8.15 -23.30
CA PRO A 153 -11.29 -7.80 -24.06
C PRO A 153 -11.18 -6.30 -24.36
N GLU A 154 -12.31 -5.61 -24.53
CA GLU A 154 -12.35 -4.18 -24.87
C GLU A 154 -12.96 -3.38 -23.73
N TYR A 155 -12.27 -2.32 -23.31
CA TYR A 155 -12.68 -1.56 -22.13
C TYR A 155 -12.16 -0.14 -22.09
N ASN A 156 -12.85 0.68 -21.31
CA ASN A 156 -12.33 1.92 -20.79
C ASN A 156 -11.61 1.64 -19.47
N LEU A 157 -10.45 2.23 -19.28
CA LEU A 157 -9.76 2.31 -18.00
C LEU A 157 -9.66 3.78 -17.62
N ASP A 158 -10.20 4.12 -16.48
CA ASP A 158 -10.23 5.47 -15.94
C ASP A 158 -9.45 5.52 -14.63
N VAL A 159 -8.62 6.55 -14.44
CA VAL A 159 -7.89 6.79 -13.20
C VAL A 159 -7.56 8.26 -13.05
N ASP A 160 -7.61 8.77 -11.81
CA ASP A 160 -7.11 10.09 -11.48
C ASP A 160 -5.71 9.93 -10.87
N LEU A 161 -4.72 10.61 -11.46
CA LEU A 161 -3.32 10.56 -11.06
C LEU A 161 -2.84 11.94 -10.60
N LYS A 162 -2.03 11.95 -9.54
CA LYS A 162 -1.32 13.12 -9.06
C LYS A 162 0.09 12.71 -8.66
N TYR A 163 1.09 13.43 -9.17
CA TYR A 163 2.49 13.22 -8.82
C TYR A 163 3.30 14.49 -9.06
N GLN A 164 4.51 14.54 -8.53
CA GLN A 164 5.47 15.63 -8.77
C GLN A 164 6.74 15.15 -9.47
N LYS A 165 7.09 13.89 -9.27
CA LYS A 165 8.30 13.30 -9.83
C LYS A 165 8.10 11.84 -10.17
N GLY A 166 8.82 11.35 -11.18
CA GLY A 166 8.97 9.93 -11.48
C GLY A 166 8.32 9.49 -12.78
N LEU A 167 8.41 8.20 -13.06
CA LEU A 167 7.73 7.56 -14.19
C LEU A 167 6.52 6.79 -13.68
N ILE A 168 5.36 7.21 -14.14
CA ILE A 168 4.08 6.59 -13.83
C ILE A 168 3.67 5.68 -14.98
N ASN A 169 3.32 4.45 -14.68
CA ASN A 169 2.81 3.49 -15.65
C ASN A 169 1.36 3.12 -15.33
N ILE A 170 0.48 3.19 -16.30
CA ILE A 170 -0.84 2.57 -16.28
C ILE A 170 -0.71 1.27 -17.09
N PHE A 171 -0.59 0.14 -16.41
CA PHE A 171 -0.60 -1.16 -17.07
C PHE A 171 -2.02 -1.48 -17.50
N TYR A 172 -2.23 -1.55 -18.82
CA TYR A 172 -3.57 -1.82 -19.37
C TYR A 172 -3.68 -3.18 -20.05
N ALA A 173 -2.55 -3.82 -20.38
CA ALA A 173 -2.53 -5.14 -20.98
C ALA A 173 -1.31 -5.91 -20.49
N SER A 174 -1.48 -6.70 -19.44
CA SER A 174 -0.45 -7.56 -18.87
C SER A 174 -0.90 -9.01 -18.87
N GLU A 175 0.00 -9.90 -19.26
CA GLU A 175 -0.23 -11.35 -19.22
C GLU A 175 -0.25 -11.89 -17.78
N ASN A 176 0.52 -11.25 -16.90
CA ASN A 176 0.73 -11.67 -15.51
C ASN A 176 0.56 -10.53 -14.53
N VAL A 177 0.42 -10.85 -13.26
CA VAL A 177 0.45 -9.87 -12.15
C VAL A 177 1.83 -9.21 -11.99
N ASP A 178 2.91 -9.86 -12.42
CA ASP A 178 4.20 -9.22 -12.63
C ASP A 178 4.18 -8.56 -14.02
N PRO A 179 4.21 -7.22 -14.11
CA PRO A 179 3.94 -6.52 -15.36
C PRO A 179 5.12 -6.48 -16.35
N ARG A 180 6.16 -7.31 -16.16
CA ARG A 180 7.24 -7.40 -17.15
C ARG A 180 6.69 -7.76 -18.52
N ASN A 181 7.05 -6.98 -19.54
CA ASN A 181 6.51 -7.05 -20.91
C ASN A 181 5.04 -6.64 -21.08
N ALA A 182 4.39 -6.12 -20.04
CA ALA A 182 3.07 -5.54 -20.17
C ALA A 182 3.08 -4.32 -21.11
N TYR A 183 1.93 -4.05 -21.72
CA TYR A 183 1.71 -2.77 -22.38
C TYR A 183 1.20 -1.76 -21.38
N SER A 184 1.83 -0.60 -21.34
CA SER A 184 1.50 0.47 -20.43
C SER A 184 1.43 1.81 -21.13
N ILE A 185 0.68 2.72 -20.54
CA ILE A 185 0.78 4.14 -20.83
C ILE A 185 1.68 4.73 -19.76
N GLN A 186 2.76 5.38 -20.20
CA GLN A 186 3.77 5.97 -19.33
C GLN A 186 3.76 7.48 -19.43
N PHE A 187 3.78 8.10 -18.25
CA PHE A 187 4.02 9.53 -18.06
C PHE A 187 5.31 9.74 -17.27
N GLY A 188 5.98 10.84 -17.52
CA GLY A 188 7.22 11.22 -16.83
C GLY A 188 7.24 12.70 -16.45
N ASP A 189 8.45 13.22 -16.25
CA ASP A 189 8.68 14.62 -15.85
C ASP A 189 8.72 15.57 -17.05
N ASN A 190 8.04 15.21 -18.14
CA ASN A 190 7.97 15.98 -19.38
C ASN A 190 6.55 15.97 -19.96
N ASP A 191 6.36 16.65 -21.09
CA ASP A 191 5.08 16.73 -21.80
C ASP A 191 4.82 15.54 -22.77
N LYS A 192 5.40 14.37 -22.48
CA LYS A 192 5.26 13.20 -23.33
C LYS A 192 4.35 12.16 -22.72
N ILE A 193 3.53 11.57 -23.57
CA ILE A 193 2.77 10.34 -23.30
C ILE A 193 3.34 9.24 -24.18
N ARG A 194 3.62 8.08 -23.60
CA ARG A 194 4.20 6.94 -24.29
C ARG A 194 3.32 5.71 -24.17
N LEU A 195 3.12 5.04 -25.28
CA LEU A 195 2.76 3.64 -25.30
C LEU A 195 4.06 2.84 -25.18
N TYR A 196 4.21 2.13 -24.10
CA TYR A 196 5.46 1.53 -23.69
C TYR A 196 5.28 0.03 -23.43
N ARG A 197 6.14 -0.79 -24.03
CA ARG A 197 6.30 -2.18 -23.62
C ARG A 197 7.23 -2.19 -22.42
N PHE A 198 6.67 -2.45 -21.26
CA PHE A 198 7.34 -2.25 -19.98
C PHE A 198 8.62 -3.09 -19.87
N MET A 199 9.72 -2.48 -19.42
CA MET A 199 11.08 -3.01 -19.42
C MET A 199 11.62 -3.39 -20.82
N GLY A 200 11.05 -2.84 -21.86
CA GLY A 200 11.42 -3.07 -23.25
C GLY A 200 11.58 -1.75 -24.01
N GLU A 201 10.61 -1.43 -24.87
CA GLU A 201 10.74 -0.31 -25.82
C GLU A 201 9.50 0.59 -25.85
N THR A 202 9.72 1.83 -26.28
CA THR A 202 8.63 2.75 -26.61
C THR A 202 8.06 2.35 -27.98
N ILE A 203 6.77 2.04 -28.03
CA ILE A 203 6.06 1.67 -29.26
C ILE A 203 5.56 2.91 -29.98
N ALA A 204 5.00 3.86 -29.24
CA ALA A 204 4.55 5.13 -29.75
C ALA A 204 4.74 6.24 -28.69
N GLU A 205 4.99 7.45 -29.14
CA GLU A 205 5.12 8.62 -28.28
C GLU A 205 4.37 9.79 -28.92
N SER A 206 3.73 10.60 -28.08
CA SER A 206 3.07 11.83 -28.47
C SER A 206 3.36 12.95 -27.51
N SER A 207 3.40 14.19 -27.98
CA SER A 207 3.47 15.38 -27.14
C SER A 207 2.10 15.74 -26.60
N MET A 208 2.04 16.15 -25.34
CA MET A 208 0.85 16.75 -24.73
C MET A 208 0.82 18.28 -24.87
N ASN A 209 1.56 18.81 -25.85
CA ASN A 209 1.59 20.24 -26.20
C ASN A 209 1.95 21.17 -25.02
N GLY A 210 2.98 20.78 -24.27
CA GLY A 210 3.45 21.51 -23.10
C GLY A 210 2.67 21.26 -21.82
N LYS A 211 1.66 20.35 -21.84
CA LYS A 211 0.98 19.91 -20.62
C LYS A 211 1.85 18.92 -19.87
N HIS A 212 2.10 19.23 -18.62
CA HIS A 212 2.82 18.36 -17.68
C HIS A 212 1.86 17.83 -16.63
N LEU A 213 1.92 16.53 -16.33
CA LEU A 213 1.10 15.92 -15.29
C LEU A 213 1.78 15.93 -13.92
N ASN A 214 3.09 16.21 -13.88
CA ASN A 214 3.89 16.28 -12.65
C ASN A 214 3.82 17.65 -11.95
N ASP A 215 2.65 18.27 -11.95
CA ASP A 215 2.39 19.59 -11.35
C ASP A 215 1.80 19.52 -9.93
N GLY A 216 1.63 18.29 -9.39
CA GLY A 216 1.05 18.07 -8.07
C GLY A 216 -0.46 18.25 -8.01
N GLN A 217 -1.16 18.28 -9.16
CA GLN A 217 -2.62 18.29 -9.24
C GLN A 217 -3.13 16.95 -9.74
N PHE A 218 -4.40 16.66 -9.48
CA PHE A 218 -5.05 15.50 -10.08
C PHE A 218 -5.37 15.75 -11.55
N HIS A 219 -4.99 14.78 -12.38
CA HIS A 219 -5.35 14.69 -13.78
C HIS A 219 -6.14 13.43 -14.03
N HIS A 220 -7.27 13.55 -14.72
CA HIS A 220 -8.07 12.41 -15.13
C HIS A 220 -7.49 11.80 -16.41
N VAL A 221 -7.09 10.54 -16.32
CA VAL A 221 -6.61 9.75 -17.46
C VAL A 221 -7.65 8.73 -17.83
N LYS A 222 -8.09 8.77 -19.08
CA LYS A 222 -8.97 7.78 -19.68
C LYS A 222 -8.26 7.07 -20.83
N LEU A 223 -8.19 5.75 -20.73
CA LEU A 223 -7.68 4.87 -21.77
C LEU A 223 -8.84 4.07 -22.38
N VAL A 224 -8.87 3.95 -23.69
CA VAL A 224 -9.80 3.09 -24.41
C VAL A 224 -9.01 2.00 -25.11
N LYS A 225 -9.19 0.75 -24.68
CA LYS A 225 -8.61 -0.43 -25.32
C LYS A 225 -9.64 -1.06 -26.25
N THR A 226 -9.26 -1.20 -27.50
CA THR A 226 -10.06 -1.86 -28.55
C THR A 226 -9.32 -3.08 -29.10
N LYS A 227 -9.95 -3.79 -30.02
CA LYS A 227 -9.37 -4.98 -30.64
C LYS A 227 -7.99 -4.72 -31.27
N ASN A 228 -7.81 -3.58 -31.88
CA ASN A 228 -6.62 -3.30 -32.69
C ASN A 228 -5.87 -2.04 -32.21
N GLY A 229 -6.27 -1.44 -31.10
CA GLY A 229 -5.62 -0.21 -30.73
C GLY A 229 -5.91 0.28 -29.32
N VAL A 230 -5.23 1.35 -28.98
CA VAL A 230 -5.39 2.07 -27.71
C VAL A 230 -5.40 3.56 -27.93
N SER A 231 -6.36 4.26 -27.34
CA SER A 231 -6.33 5.72 -27.27
C SER A 231 -6.33 6.20 -25.83
N VAL A 232 -5.73 7.36 -25.60
CA VAL A 232 -5.58 7.94 -24.25
C VAL A 232 -5.89 9.42 -24.27
N SER A 233 -6.79 9.80 -23.39
CA SER A 233 -7.13 11.19 -23.12
C SER A 233 -6.69 11.58 -21.71
N VAL A 234 -6.25 12.82 -21.56
CA VAL A 234 -5.95 13.45 -20.26
C VAL A 234 -6.83 14.69 -20.13
N ASP A 235 -7.59 14.77 -19.05
CA ASP A 235 -8.55 15.85 -18.78
C ASP A 235 -9.49 16.12 -19.97
N GLY A 236 -9.92 15.04 -20.63
CA GLY A 236 -10.84 15.07 -21.76
C GLY A 236 -10.22 15.38 -23.12
N VAL A 237 -8.91 15.62 -23.21
CA VAL A 237 -8.19 15.85 -24.46
C VAL A 237 -7.44 14.59 -24.87
N GLU A 238 -7.67 14.07 -26.09
CA GLU A 238 -6.94 12.92 -26.63
C GLU A 238 -5.53 13.37 -27.05
N TYR A 239 -4.52 12.68 -26.50
CA TYR A 239 -3.11 12.93 -26.81
C TYR A 239 -2.40 11.75 -27.48
N LEU A 240 -2.93 10.54 -27.35
CA LEU A 240 -2.37 9.37 -27.99
C LEU A 240 -3.48 8.54 -28.60
N ASN A 241 -3.29 8.11 -29.84
CA ASN A 241 -4.14 7.15 -30.53
C ASN A 241 -3.23 6.26 -31.39
N HIS A 242 -3.11 5.01 -30.99
CA HIS A 242 -2.25 4.04 -31.68
C HIS A 242 -3.06 2.86 -32.16
N GLN A 243 -2.83 2.47 -33.42
CA GLN A 243 -3.42 1.28 -34.02
C GLN A 243 -2.33 0.24 -34.27
N PHE A 244 -2.56 -0.97 -33.82
CA PHE A 244 -1.69 -2.11 -34.12
C PHE A 244 -2.05 -2.69 -35.48
N ASP A 245 -1.06 -3.17 -36.22
CA ASP A 245 -1.28 -3.86 -37.53
C ASP A 245 -2.02 -5.19 -37.37
N THR A 246 -2.03 -5.73 -36.16
CA THR A 246 -2.70 -6.97 -35.78
C THR A 246 -3.62 -6.75 -34.58
N VAL A 247 -4.21 -7.82 -34.07
CA VAL A 247 -4.95 -7.76 -32.80
C VAL A 247 -4.04 -7.27 -31.68
N GLU A 248 -4.56 -6.39 -30.86
CA GLU A 248 -3.83 -5.80 -29.73
C GLU A 248 -3.26 -6.93 -28.83
N PRO A 249 -2.00 -6.84 -28.39
CA PRO A 249 -1.40 -7.84 -27.51
C PRO A 249 -2.21 -8.03 -26.21
N TYR A 250 -2.34 -9.27 -25.77
CA TYR A 250 -3.16 -9.66 -24.61
C TYR A 250 -4.63 -9.23 -24.71
N TYR A 251 -5.18 -9.26 -25.94
CA TYR A 251 -6.55 -8.82 -26.21
C TYR A 251 -7.60 -9.49 -25.32
N ASN A 252 -7.54 -10.82 -25.20
CA ASN A 252 -8.58 -11.59 -24.52
C ASN A 252 -8.43 -11.66 -23.01
N ASP A 253 -7.20 -11.51 -22.51
CA ASP A 253 -6.84 -11.82 -21.13
C ASP A 253 -5.82 -10.82 -20.62
N ALA A 254 -6.24 -9.83 -19.85
CA ALA A 254 -5.33 -8.81 -19.33
C ALA A 254 -5.49 -8.57 -17.84
N TYR A 255 -4.35 -8.53 -17.14
CA TYR A 255 -4.25 -7.85 -15.84
C TYR A 255 -4.02 -6.36 -16.07
N VAL A 256 -4.55 -5.55 -15.17
CA VAL A 256 -4.37 -4.09 -15.17
C VAL A 256 -3.79 -3.62 -13.83
N GLY A 257 -3.17 -2.45 -13.85
CA GLY A 257 -2.59 -1.91 -12.61
C GLY A 257 -1.85 -0.60 -12.81
N LEU A 258 -1.14 -0.20 -11.75
CA LEU A 258 -0.35 1.01 -11.70
C LEU A 258 1.10 0.68 -11.36
N GLY A 259 2.03 1.49 -11.85
CA GLY A 259 3.44 1.40 -11.53
C GLY A 259 4.05 2.76 -11.27
N LEU A 260 5.07 2.78 -10.41
CA LEU A 260 5.87 3.93 -10.09
C LEU A 260 7.35 3.57 -10.14
N TRP A 261 8.16 4.43 -10.76
CA TRP A 261 9.62 4.39 -10.68
C TRP A 261 10.17 5.76 -10.29
N ASP A 262 11.00 5.78 -9.23
CA ASP A 262 11.77 6.94 -8.73
C ASP A 262 10.95 8.22 -8.54
N GLY A 263 9.91 8.17 -7.72
CA GLY A 263 9.07 9.33 -7.50
C GLY A 263 7.98 9.15 -6.46
N ASP A 264 6.89 9.85 -6.68
CA ASP A 264 5.70 9.85 -5.87
C ASP A 264 4.45 9.65 -6.74
N LEU A 265 3.43 9.01 -6.19
CA LEU A 265 2.14 8.82 -6.85
C LEU A 265 1.02 8.83 -5.83
N GLU A 266 0.00 9.61 -6.13
CA GLU A 266 -1.32 9.55 -5.52
C GLU A 266 -2.34 9.22 -6.61
N ALA A 267 -3.11 8.14 -6.43
CA ALA A 267 -4.12 7.71 -7.40
C ALA A 267 -5.51 7.59 -6.77
N ARG A 268 -6.55 7.88 -7.54
CA ARG A 268 -7.97 7.74 -7.16
C ARG A 268 -8.77 7.15 -8.31
N ASN A 269 -9.96 6.64 -8.00
CA ASN A 269 -10.98 6.31 -9.00
C ASN A 269 -10.48 5.39 -10.12
N PHE A 270 -9.87 4.25 -9.75
CA PHE A 270 -9.32 3.31 -10.72
C PHE A 270 -10.38 2.30 -11.15
N PHE A 271 -10.97 2.51 -12.33
CA PHE A 271 -12.08 1.71 -12.85
C PHE A 271 -11.79 1.14 -14.23
N VAL A 272 -12.32 -0.06 -14.48
CA VAL A 272 -12.32 -0.69 -15.79
C VAL A 272 -13.76 -1.02 -16.18
N THR A 273 -14.22 -0.48 -17.30
CA THR A 273 -15.61 -0.62 -17.73
C THR A 273 -15.66 -1.25 -19.12
N ASN A 274 -16.44 -2.31 -19.27
CA ASN A 274 -16.64 -2.97 -20.57
C ASN A 274 -17.14 -1.95 -21.61
N LEU A 275 -16.42 -1.84 -22.73
CA LEU A 275 -16.74 -0.90 -23.80
C LEU A 275 -18.12 -1.18 -24.43
N HIS A 276 -18.56 -2.43 -24.42
CA HIS A 276 -19.82 -2.90 -25.00
C HIS A 276 -20.91 -3.18 -23.95
N ALA A 277 -20.71 -2.73 -22.70
CA ALA A 277 -21.76 -2.85 -21.71
C ALA A 277 -23.00 -2.03 -22.13
N PRO A 278 -24.21 -2.59 -21.99
CA PRO A 278 -25.43 -1.80 -22.27
C PRO A 278 -25.45 -0.58 -21.34
N ALA A 279 -25.85 0.57 -21.89
CA ALA A 279 -26.02 1.77 -21.10
C ALA A 279 -27.05 1.50 -19.98
N VAL A 280 -26.61 1.64 -18.74
CA VAL A 280 -27.54 1.59 -17.61
C VAL A 280 -28.37 2.88 -17.65
N ASN A 281 -29.60 2.75 -18.10
CA ASN A 281 -30.55 3.88 -17.98
C ASN A 281 -30.69 4.22 -16.50
N LYS A 282 -30.21 5.38 -16.12
CA LYS A 282 -30.38 5.97 -14.80
C LYS A 282 -31.76 6.53 -14.63
#